data_b7979828695b4b632cb231730fc198d6
#
_entry.id   b7979828695b4b632cb231730fc198d6
#
_cell.length_a   1.000
_cell.length_b   1.000
_cell.length_c   1.000
_cell.angle_alpha   90.00
_cell.angle_beta   90.00
_cell.angle_gamma   90.00
#
_symmetry.space_group_name_H-M   'P 1'
#
loop_
_entity.id
_entity.type
_entity.pdbx_description
1 polymer ?
#
loop_
_entity_poly.entity_id
_entity_poly.type
_entity_poly.pdbx_seq_one_letter_code
_entity_poly.pdbx_strand_id
1 'polypeptide(L)'
;MNNFVLFLGLLSTSFALQVLADDADKVDKNELNRLFNINYDGLVYSGYLKANTEGTAQFHYMFYPAPEDPLKKPVILWLNGGPGCSSLQGAFNENGPFVFKAGTSEFEMNQYSWTNFANMLYIESPITVGFSYGPQGEQSDESTAKYNINALVDFFNRFTEFKKLPFFISGESYAGIYIPTLANEIIDYNAGKAADNRINLQGLAIGNGCTDPTECTDEADPFQIHVYKFYGRHNFISQELYEKILAVQNECYGVKDGKCKELADSVEVEVSGTEEDNIKFNPYNIYGYCFTYTPEGSRMSQKFGGMRSLNEDTDIPPCADVQGLYHHLRSAEVRTLLKIRTESAKWAVCSRTLGQYNVNPKGSYYLYPKILKNQIRILKFSGDVDAVVPLTGTMFWVDKLQKELQLATLKPWRPWFVPPKRDVDPDQNAGYVMDMDGLTLLTIRNAGHMVPLDKREESEVFMKKFLNDEFFP
;
A
#
# COMPACT_ATOMS: atom_id res chain seq x y z
N MET A 1 68.66 -10.68 26.52
CA MET A 1 67.29 -10.26 26.91
C MET A 1 66.63 -9.75 25.68
N ASN A 2 65.88 -10.63 25.02
CA ASN A 2 65.21 -10.35 23.71
C ASN A 2 63.76 -9.94 23.95
N ASN A 3 63.43 -8.73 23.58
CA ASN A 3 62.05 -8.23 23.55
C ASN A 3 61.34 -8.72 22.26
N PHE A 4 60.42 -9.65 22.41
CA PHE A 4 59.47 -10.01 21.34
C PHE A 4 58.28 -9.03 21.42
N VAL A 5 58.14 -8.17 20.43
CA VAL A 5 56.94 -7.36 20.21
C VAL A 5 55.98 -8.17 19.36
N LEU A 6 54.89 -8.57 19.97
CA LEU A 6 53.77 -9.27 19.27
C LEU A 6 52.96 -8.23 18.52
N PHE A 7 53.03 -8.20 17.20
CA PHE A 7 52.07 -7.48 16.33
C PHE A 7 50.81 -8.30 16.23
N LEU A 8 49.77 -7.88 16.96
CA LEU A 8 48.39 -8.33 16.68
C LEU A 8 47.91 -7.61 15.41
N GLY A 9 47.93 -8.31 14.29
CA GLY A 9 47.29 -7.89 13.09
C GLY A 9 45.77 -7.96 13.26
N LEU A 10 45.09 -6.81 13.27
CA LEU A 10 43.66 -6.68 13.10
C LEU A 10 43.32 -7.15 11.67
N LEU A 11 42.89 -8.40 11.55
CA LEU A 11 42.18 -8.87 10.35
C LEU A 11 40.82 -8.17 10.29
N SER A 12 40.78 -7.05 9.59
CA SER A 12 39.51 -6.50 9.09
C SER A 12 38.97 -7.51 8.09
N THR A 13 38.05 -8.35 8.53
CA THR A 13 37.20 -9.13 7.63
C THR A 13 36.27 -8.15 6.94
N SER A 14 36.71 -7.59 5.81
CA SER A 14 35.82 -7.08 4.81
C SER A 14 34.98 -8.28 4.34
N PHE A 15 33.79 -8.44 4.88
CA PHE A 15 32.78 -9.28 4.23
C PHE A 15 32.54 -8.67 2.85
N ALA A 16 33.18 -9.26 1.84
CA ALA A 16 32.81 -9.02 0.47
C ALA A 16 31.31 -9.28 0.38
N LEU A 17 30.54 -8.27 -0.05
CA LEU A 17 29.13 -8.41 -0.37
C LEU A 17 29.03 -9.58 -1.31
N GLN A 18 28.53 -10.72 -0.83
CA GLN A 18 28.37 -11.92 -1.64
C GLN A 18 27.37 -11.51 -2.73
N VAL A 19 27.75 -11.69 -3.99
CA VAL A 19 26.97 -11.31 -5.17
C VAL A 19 25.56 -11.87 -4.99
N LEU A 20 24.57 -10.98 -4.84
CA LEU A 20 23.17 -11.35 -4.80
C LEU A 20 22.80 -11.93 -6.17
N ALA A 21 22.03 -12.99 -6.20
CA ALA A 21 22.03 -14.00 -7.25
C ALA A 21 21.50 -13.60 -8.66
N ASP A 22 21.03 -12.38 -8.88
CA ASP A 22 20.58 -11.97 -10.22
C ASP A 22 21.18 -10.62 -10.67
N ASP A 23 22.45 -10.65 -11.10
CA ASP A 23 23.12 -9.49 -11.68
C ASP A 23 22.44 -8.97 -12.96
N ALA A 24 21.60 -9.80 -13.61
CA ALA A 24 20.88 -9.39 -14.80
C ALA A 24 19.86 -8.28 -14.53
N ASP A 25 19.20 -8.30 -13.36
CA ASP A 25 18.18 -7.32 -12.98
C ASP A 25 18.75 -6.16 -12.12
N LYS A 26 20.04 -6.16 -11.83
CA LYS A 26 20.70 -5.10 -11.07
C LYS A 26 20.69 -3.78 -11.85
N VAL A 27 20.22 -2.72 -11.21
CA VAL A 27 20.19 -1.36 -11.76
C VAL A 27 21.56 -0.69 -11.59
N ASP A 28 22.04 0.01 -12.62
CA ASP A 28 23.26 0.82 -12.50
C ASP A 28 23.04 1.99 -11.53
N LYS A 29 23.78 1.96 -10.41
CA LYS A 29 23.64 2.96 -9.33
C LYS A 29 24.01 4.36 -9.78
N ASN A 30 25.05 4.53 -10.59
CA ASN A 30 25.51 5.86 -11.01
C ASN A 30 24.48 6.49 -11.94
N GLU A 31 23.93 5.69 -12.83
CA GLU A 31 22.89 6.13 -13.76
C GLU A 31 21.56 6.41 -13.03
N LEU A 32 21.20 5.58 -12.04
CA LEU A 32 20.07 5.85 -11.15
C LEU A 32 20.20 7.20 -10.47
N ASN A 33 21.34 7.44 -9.81
CA ASN A 33 21.60 8.69 -9.10
C ASN A 33 21.59 9.90 -10.05
N ARG A 34 22.12 9.73 -11.26
CA ARG A 34 22.10 10.77 -12.29
C ARG A 34 20.67 11.12 -12.74
N LEU A 35 19.88 10.09 -13.10
CA LEU A 35 18.55 10.30 -13.67
C LEU A 35 17.54 10.77 -12.63
N PHE A 36 17.65 10.31 -11.40
CA PHE A 36 16.76 10.70 -10.30
C PHE A 36 17.27 11.90 -9.50
N ASN A 37 18.48 12.41 -9.83
CA ASN A 37 19.15 13.49 -9.13
C ASN A 37 19.20 13.29 -7.59
N ILE A 38 19.62 12.09 -7.18
CA ILE A 38 19.71 11.65 -5.76
C ILE A 38 21.12 11.16 -5.45
N ASN A 39 21.35 10.80 -4.18
CA ASN A 39 22.59 10.16 -3.73
C ASN A 39 22.23 8.90 -2.91
N TYR A 40 21.80 7.85 -3.59
CA TYR A 40 21.45 6.57 -2.97
C TYR A 40 22.56 5.55 -3.17
N ASP A 41 23.06 4.98 -2.06
CA ASP A 41 24.16 4.01 -2.07
C ASP A 41 23.72 2.54 -2.02
N GLY A 42 22.43 2.28 -1.77
CA GLY A 42 21.88 0.93 -1.70
C GLY A 42 21.82 0.23 -3.07
N LEU A 43 21.58 -1.07 -3.01
CA LEU A 43 21.32 -1.87 -4.20
C LEU A 43 19.87 -1.70 -4.66
N VAL A 44 19.68 -1.72 -5.98
CA VAL A 44 18.38 -1.70 -6.63
C VAL A 44 18.33 -2.76 -7.71
N TYR A 45 17.25 -3.52 -7.75
CA TYR A 45 16.95 -4.46 -8.81
C TYR A 45 15.62 -4.08 -9.45
N SER A 46 15.56 -4.20 -10.78
CA SER A 46 14.36 -3.96 -11.56
C SER A 46 14.31 -4.95 -12.73
N GLY A 47 13.18 -5.60 -12.91
CA GLY A 47 13.03 -6.62 -13.93
C GLY A 47 11.64 -7.25 -13.94
N TYR A 48 11.54 -8.51 -14.33
CA TYR A 48 10.27 -9.19 -14.51
C TYR A 48 10.24 -10.54 -13.83
N LEU A 49 9.16 -10.80 -13.08
CA LEU A 49 8.86 -12.07 -12.44
C LEU A 49 7.81 -12.83 -13.26
N LYS A 50 8.00 -14.15 -13.40
CA LYS A 50 7.00 -15.00 -14.03
C LYS A 50 5.76 -15.11 -13.15
N ALA A 51 4.64 -14.57 -13.62
CA ALA A 51 3.37 -14.60 -12.91
C ALA A 51 2.50 -15.81 -13.29
N ASN A 52 2.90 -16.60 -14.30
CA ASN A 52 2.31 -17.90 -14.63
C ASN A 52 3.36 -18.92 -15.04
N THR A 53 2.98 -20.19 -15.06
CA THR A 53 3.88 -21.32 -15.39
C THR A 53 4.40 -21.26 -16.81
N GLU A 54 3.61 -20.75 -17.74
CA GLU A 54 3.95 -20.62 -19.16
C GLU A 54 4.93 -19.48 -19.43
N GLY A 55 5.12 -18.56 -18.46
CA GLY A 55 5.96 -17.37 -18.60
C GLY A 55 5.39 -16.31 -19.57
N THR A 56 4.11 -16.41 -19.91
CA THR A 56 3.42 -15.43 -20.76
C THR A 56 2.91 -14.22 -19.98
N ALA A 57 2.65 -14.38 -18.67
CA ALA A 57 2.35 -13.29 -17.74
C ALA A 57 3.63 -12.90 -17.00
N GLN A 58 3.98 -11.62 -17.06
CA GLN A 58 5.22 -11.07 -16.51
C GLN A 58 4.87 -9.85 -15.65
N PHE A 59 5.17 -9.93 -14.37
CA PHE A 59 5.02 -8.81 -13.45
C PHE A 59 6.33 -8.05 -13.35
N HIS A 60 6.31 -6.76 -13.64
CA HIS A 60 7.42 -5.89 -13.35
C HIS A 60 7.56 -5.71 -11.83
N TYR A 61 8.80 -5.73 -11.36
CA TYR A 61 9.11 -5.52 -9.95
C TYR A 61 10.28 -4.57 -9.77
N MET A 62 10.31 -3.92 -8.62
CA MET A 62 11.51 -3.30 -8.07
C MET A 62 11.81 -3.90 -6.71
N PHE A 63 13.09 -4.17 -6.46
CA PHE A 63 13.55 -4.73 -5.19
C PHE A 63 14.72 -3.91 -4.65
N TYR A 64 14.57 -3.49 -3.41
CA TYR A 64 15.54 -2.70 -2.65
C TYR A 64 15.98 -3.51 -1.42
N PRO A 65 17.09 -4.27 -1.51
CA PRO A 65 17.71 -4.82 -0.30
C PRO A 65 18.02 -3.72 0.69
N ALA A 66 17.85 -3.99 1.97
CA ALA A 66 18.22 -3.03 3.00
C ALA A 66 19.70 -2.64 2.85
N PRO A 67 20.06 -1.35 2.95
CA PRO A 67 21.44 -0.92 2.75
C PRO A 67 22.43 -1.57 3.76
N GLU A 68 21.94 -1.84 4.96
CA GLU A 68 22.72 -2.48 6.03
C GLU A 68 22.16 -3.86 6.36
N ASP A 69 23.01 -4.86 6.43
CA ASP A 69 22.70 -6.23 6.87
C ASP A 69 21.44 -6.84 6.21
N PRO A 70 21.25 -6.80 4.87
CA PRO A 70 20.03 -7.24 4.22
C PRO A 70 19.63 -8.68 4.56
N LEU A 71 20.59 -9.56 4.81
CA LEU A 71 20.34 -10.98 5.14
C LEU A 71 19.93 -11.22 6.61
N LYS A 72 19.81 -10.16 7.41
CA LYS A 72 19.28 -10.20 8.79
C LYS A 72 17.94 -9.52 8.93
N LYS A 73 17.46 -8.84 7.88
CA LYS A 73 16.22 -8.06 7.88
C LYS A 73 15.11 -8.80 7.14
N PRO A 74 13.84 -8.61 7.53
CA PRO A 74 12.71 -9.24 6.85
C PRO A 74 12.57 -8.74 5.41
N VAL A 75 11.81 -9.48 4.59
CA VAL A 75 11.34 -9.04 3.28
C VAL A 75 9.90 -8.56 3.41
N ILE A 76 9.59 -7.38 2.85
CA ILE A 76 8.23 -6.85 2.77
C ILE A 76 7.86 -6.71 1.29
N LEU A 77 6.79 -7.37 0.87
CA LEU A 77 6.10 -7.06 -0.37
C LEU A 77 5.13 -5.91 -0.14
N TRP A 78 5.22 -4.86 -0.95
CA TRP A 78 4.26 -3.77 -0.99
C TRP A 78 3.36 -3.86 -2.22
N LEU A 79 2.05 -3.69 -2.02
CA LEU A 79 1.03 -3.64 -3.07
C LEU A 79 0.17 -2.38 -2.90
N ASN A 80 0.11 -1.54 -3.94
CA ASN A 80 -0.91 -0.50 -4.03
C ASN A 80 -2.24 -1.09 -4.51
N GLY A 81 -3.33 -0.37 -4.27
CA GLY A 81 -4.70 -0.83 -4.52
C GLY A 81 -5.24 -0.52 -5.92
N GLY A 82 -6.35 0.16 -5.98
CA GLY A 82 -7.10 0.53 -7.17
C GLY A 82 -8.50 -0.11 -7.21
N PRO A 83 -8.78 -1.29 -7.78
CA PRO A 83 -7.80 -2.24 -8.36
C PRO A 83 -7.08 -1.68 -9.58
N GLY A 84 -5.81 -2.08 -9.74
CA GLY A 84 -5.05 -1.75 -10.94
C GLY A 84 -4.08 -0.57 -10.82
N CYS A 85 -3.78 -0.07 -9.62
CA CYS A 85 -2.76 0.96 -9.42
C CYS A 85 -1.38 0.36 -9.19
N SER A 86 -0.35 1.05 -9.71
CA SER A 86 1.03 0.59 -9.70
C SER A 86 1.67 0.70 -8.33
N SER A 87 2.30 -0.36 -7.87
CA SER A 87 3.08 -0.36 -6.62
C SER A 87 4.35 0.50 -6.67
N LEU A 88 4.73 0.99 -7.84
CA LEU A 88 5.78 2.01 -7.94
C LEU A 88 5.35 3.34 -7.35
N GLN A 89 4.05 3.58 -7.17
CA GLN A 89 3.57 4.71 -6.37
C GLN A 89 4.05 4.60 -4.93
N GLY A 90 3.90 3.44 -4.28
CA GLY A 90 4.46 3.19 -2.96
C GLY A 90 5.97 3.36 -2.90
N ALA A 91 6.69 2.82 -3.92
CA ALA A 91 8.14 2.93 -3.99
C ALA A 91 8.64 4.37 -4.11
N PHE A 92 7.97 5.21 -4.90
CA PHE A 92 8.45 6.53 -5.26
C PHE A 92 7.71 7.70 -4.59
N ASN A 93 6.62 7.44 -3.87
CA ASN A 93 5.91 8.51 -3.15
C ASN A 93 5.80 8.26 -1.64
N GLU A 94 5.92 7.01 -1.18
CA GLU A 94 5.54 6.66 0.17
C GLU A 94 6.71 6.17 1.03
N ASN A 95 7.13 4.92 0.85
CA ASN A 95 8.01 4.22 1.79
C ASN A 95 9.33 3.73 1.20
N GLY A 96 9.60 4.02 -0.07
CA GLY A 96 10.89 3.70 -0.69
C GLY A 96 12.03 4.59 -0.22
N PRO A 97 13.27 4.31 -0.68
CA PRO A 97 14.47 5.00 -0.18
C PRO A 97 14.62 6.44 -0.68
N PHE A 98 13.99 6.78 -1.78
CA PHE A 98 13.87 8.13 -2.31
C PHE A 98 12.47 8.30 -2.89
N VAL A 99 11.93 9.48 -2.73
CA VAL A 99 10.54 9.76 -3.03
C VAL A 99 10.40 11.04 -3.83
N PHE A 100 9.33 11.10 -4.58
CA PHE A 100 8.96 12.27 -5.35
C PHE A 100 8.52 13.41 -4.42
N LYS A 101 9.08 14.59 -4.62
CA LYS A 101 8.77 15.76 -3.81
C LYS A 101 7.49 16.42 -4.30
N ALA A 102 6.48 16.45 -3.46
CA ALA A 102 5.15 16.98 -3.77
C ALA A 102 5.20 18.39 -4.42
N GLY A 103 4.42 18.58 -5.47
CA GLY A 103 4.33 19.85 -6.20
C GLY A 103 5.54 20.20 -7.06
N THR A 104 6.51 19.29 -7.23
CA THR A 104 7.73 19.50 -8.02
C THR A 104 7.90 18.41 -9.09
N SER A 105 9.04 18.43 -9.79
CA SER A 105 9.52 17.33 -10.65
C SER A 105 10.79 16.67 -10.10
N GLU A 106 11.05 16.81 -8.81
CA GLU A 106 12.28 16.40 -8.16
C GLU A 106 12.06 15.23 -7.23
N PHE A 107 13.11 14.42 -7.02
CA PHE A 107 13.17 13.40 -5.98
C PHE A 107 13.97 13.90 -4.78
N GLU A 108 13.67 13.39 -3.62
CA GLU A 108 14.41 13.60 -2.39
C GLU A 108 14.67 12.26 -1.68
N MET A 109 15.75 12.21 -0.91
CA MET A 109 16.02 11.03 -0.07
C MET A 109 15.02 10.93 1.06
N ASN A 110 14.45 9.75 1.25
CA ASN A 110 13.50 9.47 2.32
C ASN A 110 14.23 8.97 3.57
N GLN A 111 14.43 9.84 4.56
CA GLN A 111 15.07 9.46 5.81
C GLN A 111 14.28 8.42 6.62
N TYR A 112 12.97 8.30 6.42
CA TYR A 112 12.06 7.35 7.07
C TYR A 112 11.73 6.14 6.18
N SER A 113 12.59 5.86 5.21
CA SER A 113 12.39 4.73 4.30
C SER A 113 12.29 3.41 5.04
N TRP A 114 11.36 2.57 4.59
CA TRP A 114 11.26 1.21 5.11
C TRP A 114 12.47 0.33 4.73
N THR A 115 13.28 0.75 3.76
CA THR A 115 14.55 0.08 3.47
C THR A 115 15.56 0.18 4.62
N ASN A 116 15.38 1.10 5.56
CA ASN A 116 16.22 1.21 6.75
C ASN A 116 16.13 -0.03 7.65
N PHE A 117 15.02 -0.76 7.61
CA PHE A 117 14.76 -1.89 8.50
C PHE A 117 14.23 -3.16 7.82
N ALA A 118 13.97 -3.13 6.51
CA ALA A 118 13.46 -4.26 5.74
C ALA A 118 14.02 -4.26 4.31
N ASN A 119 13.95 -5.40 3.65
CA ASN A 119 14.16 -5.54 2.21
C ASN A 119 12.82 -5.31 1.51
N MET A 120 12.71 -4.28 0.68
CA MET A 120 11.45 -3.86 0.09
C MET A 120 11.28 -4.40 -1.34
N LEU A 121 10.21 -5.17 -1.55
CA LEU A 121 9.79 -5.66 -2.85
C LEU A 121 8.49 -4.98 -3.27
N TYR A 122 8.48 -4.38 -4.44
CA TYR A 122 7.30 -3.77 -5.06
C TYR A 122 6.98 -4.54 -6.33
N ILE A 123 5.75 -5.05 -6.46
CA ILE A 123 5.29 -5.77 -7.64
C ILE A 123 4.13 -5.00 -8.26
N GLU A 124 4.23 -4.67 -9.54
CA GLU A 124 3.14 -4.08 -10.29
C GLU A 124 2.14 -5.18 -10.67
N SER A 125 1.04 -5.26 -9.94
CA SER A 125 -0.01 -6.28 -10.04
C SER A 125 -1.39 -5.61 -9.99
N PRO A 126 -2.40 -6.14 -10.72
CA PRO A 126 -2.44 -7.34 -11.58
C PRO A 126 -1.81 -7.15 -12.98
N ILE A 127 -2.11 -8.07 -13.92
CA ILE A 127 -1.65 -7.98 -15.32
C ILE A 127 -2.09 -6.63 -15.93
N THR A 128 -1.22 -6.01 -16.75
CA THR A 128 -1.37 -4.69 -17.38
C THR A 128 -1.22 -3.49 -16.45
N VAL A 129 -0.90 -3.70 -15.18
CA VAL A 129 -0.62 -2.60 -14.27
C VAL A 129 0.83 -2.13 -14.45
N GLY A 130 1.01 -0.82 -14.58
CA GLY A 130 2.31 -0.21 -14.78
C GLY A 130 3.05 -0.80 -15.98
N PHE A 131 4.21 -1.39 -15.72
CA PHE A 131 5.01 -2.06 -16.76
C PHE A 131 4.74 -3.56 -16.90
N SER A 132 3.86 -4.12 -16.08
CA SER A 132 3.49 -5.54 -16.17
C SER A 132 2.68 -5.82 -17.42
N TYR A 133 2.85 -7.02 -17.98
CA TYR A 133 2.13 -7.44 -19.18
C TYR A 133 1.81 -8.94 -19.17
N GLY A 134 0.85 -9.33 -19.99
CA GLY A 134 0.44 -10.74 -20.11
C GLY A 134 -0.78 -10.91 -21.00
N PRO A 135 -1.36 -12.12 -21.00
CA PRO A 135 -2.57 -12.39 -21.77
C PRO A 135 -3.69 -11.46 -21.38
N GLN A 136 -4.36 -10.90 -22.38
CA GLN A 136 -5.58 -10.11 -22.19
C GLN A 136 -6.74 -11.06 -21.87
N GLY A 137 -7.63 -10.63 -20.97
CA GLY A 137 -8.80 -11.40 -20.59
C GLY A 137 -9.43 -10.90 -19.29
N GLU A 138 -10.43 -11.62 -18.81
CA GLU A 138 -11.04 -11.36 -17.51
C GLU A 138 -10.04 -11.62 -16.40
N GLN A 139 -9.96 -10.70 -15.45
CA GLN A 139 -9.17 -10.83 -14.26
C GLN A 139 -10.07 -10.77 -13.02
N SER A 140 -9.63 -11.35 -11.92
CA SER A 140 -10.35 -11.36 -10.65
C SER A 140 -9.39 -11.32 -9.47
N ASP A 141 -9.93 -11.15 -8.27
CA ASP A 141 -9.16 -11.22 -7.04
C ASP A 141 -8.43 -12.57 -6.91
N GLU A 142 -9.10 -13.66 -7.25
CA GLU A 142 -8.53 -15.01 -7.18
C GLU A 142 -7.44 -15.23 -8.23
N SER A 143 -7.66 -14.75 -9.47
CA SER A 143 -6.62 -14.87 -10.52
C SER A 143 -5.41 -14.00 -10.18
N THR A 144 -5.62 -12.81 -9.65
CA THR A 144 -4.56 -11.90 -9.20
C THR A 144 -3.72 -12.53 -8.09
N ALA A 145 -4.37 -13.18 -7.09
CA ALA A 145 -3.65 -13.88 -6.03
C ALA A 145 -2.79 -15.03 -6.58
N LYS A 146 -3.30 -15.80 -7.55
CA LYS A 146 -2.55 -16.89 -8.21
C LYS A 146 -1.37 -16.38 -9.04
N TYR A 147 -1.52 -15.26 -9.71
CA TYR A 147 -0.39 -14.64 -10.42
C TYR A 147 0.66 -14.12 -9.43
N ASN A 148 0.24 -13.50 -8.33
CA ASN A 148 1.15 -12.99 -7.31
C ASN A 148 1.93 -14.12 -6.61
N ILE A 149 1.30 -15.26 -6.25
CA ILE A 149 2.04 -16.38 -5.65
C ILE A 149 3.09 -16.96 -6.61
N ASN A 150 2.78 -17.06 -7.90
CA ASN A 150 3.76 -17.52 -8.90
C ASN A 150 4.93 -16.54 -9.01
N ALA A 151 4.65 -15.23 -9.05
CA ALA A 151 5.69 -14.20 -9.06
C ALA A 151 6.57 -14.26 -7.81
N LEU A 152 5.99 -14.47 -6.62
CA LEU A 152 6.76 -14.66 -5.39
C LEU A 152 7.62 -15.91 -5.40
N VAL A 153 7.12 -17.01 -5.94
CA VAL A 153 7.91 -18.25 -6.10
C VAL A 153 9.09 -18.00 -7.05
N ASP A 154 8.89 -17.29 -8.17
CA ASP A 154 9.97 -16.92 -9.09
C ASP A 154 10.98 -15.99 -8.41
N PHE A 155 10.51 -14.99 -7.64
CA PHE A 155 11.37 -14.11 -6.86
C PHE A 155 12.26 -14.87 -5.88
N PHE A 156 11.70 -15.72 -5.03
CA PHE A 156 12.47 -16.48 -4.05
C PHE A 156 13.33 -17.60 -4.65
N ASN A 157 13.09 -17.99 -5.90
CA ASN A 157 13.97 -18.87 -6.64
C ASN A 157 15.18 -18.15 -7.27
N ARG A 158 15.07 -16.84 -7.52
CA ARG A 158 16.18 -15.99 -8.00
C ARG A 158 16.98 -15.42 -6.84
N PHE A 159 16.31 -14.96 -5.81
CA PHE A 159 16.90 -14.36 -4.62
C PHE A 159 16.84 -15.36 -3.45
N THR A 160 17.52 -16.49 -3.62
CA THR A 160 17.44 -17.66 -2.72
C THR A 160 17.87 -17.36 -1.29
N GLU A 161 18.80 -16.43 -1.09
CA GLU A 161 19.30 -15.97 0.21
C GLU A 161 18.25 -15.27 1.06
N PHE A 162 17.21 -14.68 0.44
CA PHE A 162 16.10 -14.04 1.12
C PHE A 162 14.96 -14.99 1.46
N LYS A 163 14.94 -16.20 0.90
CA LYS A 163 13.82 -17.15 1.02
C LYS A 163 13.51 -17.57 2.45
N LYS A 164 14.53 -17.66 3.30
CA LYS A 164 14.38 -18.10 4.71
C LYS A 164 14.07 -16.94 5.66
N LEU A 165 14.22 -15.71 5.22
CA LEU A 165 13.93 -14.53 6.03
C LEU A 165 12.43 -14.43 6.36
N PRO A 166 12.07 -13.79 7.48
CA PRO A 166 10.67 -13.46 7.73
C PRO A 166 10.10 -12.66 6.57
N PHE A 167 8.94 -13.08 6.05
CA PHE A 167 8.25 -12.44 4.95
C PHE A 167 6.96 -11.78 5.46
N PHE A 168 6.72 -10.56 5.02
CA PHE A 168 5.52 -9.80 5.32
C PHE A 168 4.91 -9.26 4.04
N ILE A 169 3.60 -9.06 4.03
CA ILE A 169 2.91 -8.41 2.93
C ILE A 169 2.27 -7.14 3.47
N SER A 170 2.52 -6.02 2.81
CA SER A 170 1.94 -4.73 3.15
C SER A 170 1.35 -4.05 1.93
N GLY A 171 0.49 -3.09 2.14
CA GLY A 171 -0.12 -2.29 1.08
C GLY A 171 -1.31 -1.52 1.60
N GLU A 172 -2.03 -0.87 0.69
CA GLU A 172 -3.12 0.04 1.01
C GLU A 172 -4.31 -0.08 0.08
N SER A 173 -5.45 0.48 0.50
CA SER A 173 -6.62 0.61 -0.36
C SER A 173 -7.17 -0.77 -0.78
N TYR A 174 -7.41 -1.00 -2.06
CA TYR A 174 -7.84 -2.29 -2.58
C TYR A 174 -6.85 -3.43 -2.29
N ALA A 175 -5.61 -3.14 -1.88
CA ALA A 175 -4.69 -4.17 -1.39
C ALA A 175 -5.21 -4.86 -0.11
N GLY A 176 -6.19 -4.29 0.59
CA GLY A 176 -6.95 -4.98 1.63
C GLY A 176 -7.73 -6.21 1.12
N ILE A 177 -7.92 -6.34 -0.20
CA ILE A 177 -8.39 -7.55 -0.87
C ILE A 177 -7.20 -8.39 -1.36
N TYR A 178 -6.23 -7.77 -2.06
CA TYR A 178 -5.07 -8.48 -2.61
C TYR A 178 -4.24 -9.21 -1.55
N ILE A 179 -4.01 -8.58 -0.40
CA ILE A 179 -3.14 -9.12 0.65
C ILE A 179 -3.73 -10.36 1.31
N PRO A 180 -4.98 -10.37 1.81
CA PRO A 180 -5.57 -11.57 2.40
C PRO A 180 -5.78 -12.70 1.39
N THR A 181 -6.11 -12.40 0.12
CA THR A 181 -6.25 -13.41 -0.94
C THR A 181 -4.89 -14.04 -1.27
N LEU A 182 -3.82 -13.24 -1.36
CA LEU A 182 -2.46 -13.74 -1.55
C LEU A 182 -1.98 -14.55 -0.33
N ALA A 183 -2.25 -14.08 0.89
CA ALA A 183 -1.92 -14.82 2.11
C ALA A 183 -2.60 -16.19 2.14
N ASN A 184 -3.87 -16.27 1.70
CA ASN A 184 -4.59 -17.53 1.55
C ASN A 184 -3.89 -18.48 0.55
N GLU A 185 -3.47 -17.97 -0.62
CA GLU A 185 -2.72 -18.76 -1.61
C GLU A 185 -1.36 -19.23 -1.05
N ILE A 186 -0.67 -18.39 -0.25
CA ILE A 186 0.60 -18.79 0.40
C ILE A 186 0.37 -19.89 1.45
N ILE A 187 -0.69 -19.82 2.24
CA ILE A 187 -1.06 -20.87 3.21
C ILE A 187 -1.28 -22.19 2.47
N ASP A 188 -2.03 -22.16 1.37
CA ASP A 188 -2.33 -23.35 0.57
C ASP A 188 -1.10 -23.87 -0.17
N TYR A 189 -0.26 -22.99 -0.71
CA TYR A 189 1.03 -23.33 -1.29
C TYR A 189 1.98 -24.00 -0.29
N ASN A 190 2.00 -23.53 0.94
CA ASN A 190 2.86 -24.06 2.00
C ASN A 190 2.35 -25.42 2.55
N ALA A 191 1.07 -25.74 2.36
CA ALA A 191 0.48 -26.98 2.84
C ALA A 191 1.21 -28.21 2.25
N GLY A 192 1.65 -29.09 3.11
CA GLY A 192 2.37 -30.31 2.71
C GLY A 192 3.81 -30.10 2.24
N LYS A 193 4.36 -28.87 2.21
CA LYS A 193 5.76 -28.61 1.84
C LYS A 193 6.69 -28.73 3.05
N ALA A 194 7.90 -29.23 2.82
CA ALA A 194 8.98 -29.16 3.80
C ALA A 194 9.32 -27.68 4.12
N ALA A 195 9.77 -27.41 5.34
CA ALA A 195 10.02 -26.05 5.85
C ALA A 195 10.91 -25.19 4.90
N ASP A 196 11.98 -25.78 4.35
CA ASP A 196 12.90 -25.08 3.44
C ASP A 196 12.27 -24.68 2.09
N ASN A 197 11.11 -25.24 1.76
CA ASN A 197 10.39 -24.95 0.52
C ASN A 197 9.17 -24.05 0.71
N ARG A 198 8.91 -23.62 1.94
CA ARG A 198 7.80 -22.72 2.28
C ARG A 198 8.19 -21.27 2.08
N ILE A 199 7.21 -20.43 1.78
CA ILE A 199 7.33 -18.98 1.92
C ILE A 199 7.09 -18.66 3.39
N ASN A 200 8.04 -18.02 4.05
CA ASN A 200 8.04 -17.78 5.50
C ASN A 200 7.17 -16.58 5.88
N LEU A 201 5.87 -16.61 5.54
CA LEU A 201 4.92 -15.54 5.83
C LEU A 201 4.66 -15.41 7.33
N GLN A 202 4.94 -14.23 7.91
CA GLN A 202 4.83 -13.93 9.33
C GLN A 202 3.71 -12.94 9.66
N GLY A 203 3.34 -12.07 8.73
CA GLY A 203 2.31 -11.07 9.01
C GLY A 203 1.86 -10.26 7.80
N LEU A 204 0.73 -9.59 7.99
CA LEU A 204 0.10 -8.69 7.03
C LEU A 204 -0.05 -7.31 7.65
N ALA A 205 0.35 -6.24 6.93
CA ALA A 205 0.16 -4.86 7.36
C ALA A 205 -0.65 -4.11 6.30
N ILE A 206 -1.89 -3.75 6.62
CA ILE A 206 -2.88 -3.28 5.66
C ILE A 206 -3.34 -1.88 6.03
N GLY A 207 -2.99 -0.89 5.20
CA GLY A 207 -3.33 0.52 5.38
C GLY A 207 -4.61 0.92 4.67
N ASN A 208 -5.51 1.62 5.34
CA ASN A 208 -6.78 2.12 4.76
C ASN A 208 -7.38 1.14 3.74
N GLY A 209 -7.42 -0.14 4.12
CA GLY A 209 -7.65 -1.24 3.18
C GLY A 209 -9.07 -1.75 3.19
N CYS A 210 -9.59 -1.95 2.01
CA CYS A 210 -10.85 -2.62 1.75
C CYS A 210 -10.88 -4.01 2.38
N THR A 211 -11.98 -4.40 2.98
CA THR A 211 -12.06 -5.72 3.66
C THR A 211 -13.45 -6.30 3.58
N ASP A 212 -14.42 -5.62 4.18
CA ASP A 212 -15.85 -5.96 4.05
C ASP A 212 -16.39 -5.31 2.76
N PRO A 213 -17.31 -5.94 2.03
CA PRO A 213 -17.89 -5.38 0.81
C PRO A 213 -18.46 -3.97 1.00
N THR A 214 -18.96 -3.66 2.18
CA THR A 214 -19.57 -2.35 2.51
C THR A 214 -18.59 -1.19 2.56
N GLU A 215 -17.29 -1.46 2.59
CA GLU A 215 -16.27 -0.41 2.61
C GLU A 215 -15.85 0.07 1.22
N CYS A 216 -15.89 -0.82 0.22
CA CYS A 216 -15.19 -0.59 -1.04
C CYS A 216 -15.95 -0.95 -2.31
N THR A 217 -17.19 -1.40 -2.21
CA THR A 217 -17.97 -1.74 -3.40
C THR A 217 -19.26 -0.96 -3.40
N ASP A 218 -19.39 -0.05 -4.36
CA ASP A 218 -20.65 0.67 -4.62
C ASP A 218 -21.81 -0.29 -4.93
N GLU A 219 -21.49 -1.52 -5.32
CA GLU A 219 -22.50 -2.55 -5.60
C GLU A 219 -23.08 -3.15 -4.32
N ALA A 220 -22.26 -3.32 -3.29
CA ALA A 220 -22.67 -3.89 -2.01
C ALA A 220 -23.32 -2.86 -1.06
N ASP A 221 -22.80 -1.64 -1.02
CA ASP A 221 -23.39 -0.51 -0.27
C ASP A 221 -23.41 0.77 -1.11
N PRO A 222 -24.36 0.90 -2.06
CA PRO A 222 -24.50 2.11 -2.86
C PRO A 222 -24.80 3.36 -2.05
N PHE A 223 -25.27 3.21 -0.81
CA PHE A 223 -25.53 4.31 0.11
C PHE A 223 -24.26 4.77 0.85
N GLN A 224 -23.15 4.01 0.77
CA GLN A 224 -21.85 4.36 1.35
C GLN A 224 -21.91 4.86 2.80
N ILE A 225 -22.65 4.15 3.65
CA ILE A 225 -22.96 4.59 5.02
C ILE A 225 -21.72 4.94 5.86
N HIS A 226 -20.59 4.25 5.65
CA HIS A 226 -19.35 4.50 6.40
C HIS A 226 -18.70 5.82 5.97
N VAL A 227 -18.76 6.17 4.70
CA VAL A 227 -18.30 7.47 4.17
C VAL A 227 -19.17 8.60 4.73
N TYR A 228 -20.49 8.44 4.71
CA TYR A 228 -21.40 9.46 5.24
C TYR A 228 -21.26 9.66 6.76
N LYS A 229 -21.00 8.58 7.51
CA LYS A 229 -20.64 8.69 8.94
C LYS A 229 -19.33 9.44 9.14
N PHE A 230 -18.37 9.24 8.27
CA PHE A 230 -17.12 9.98 8.30
C PHE A 230 -17.37 11.47 8.03
N TYR A 231 -18.12 11.81 6.98
CA TYR A 231 -18.46 13.19 6.65
C TYR A 231 -19.21 13.91 7.81
N GLY A 232 -20.19 13.26 8.43
CA GLY A 232 -20.90 13.82 9.56
C GLY A 232 -19.99 14.08 10.77
N ARG A 233 -19.04 13.19 11.06
CA ARG A 233 -18.08 13.35 12.15
C ARG A 233 -17.04 14.44 11.92
N HIS A 234 -16.78 14.79 10.65
CA HIS A 234 -15.85 15.85 10.25
C HIS A 234 -16.55 17.15 9.82
N ASN A 235 -17.86 17.25 10.03
CA ASN A 235 -18.69 18.42 9.70
C ASN A 235 -18.65 18.81 8.19
N PHE A 236 -18.53 17.83 7.31
CA PHE A 236 -18.69 18.04 5.86
C PHE A 236 -20.16 18.13 5.45
N ILE A 237 -21.04 17.57 6.26
CA ILE A 237 -22.49 17.65 6.10
C ILE A 237 -23.13 18.25 7.34
N SER A 238 -24.29 18.87 7.17
CA SER A 238 -25.05 19.47 8.27
C SER A 238 -25.47 18.41 9.29
N GLN A 239 -25.60 18.82 10.55
CA GLN A 239 -26.09 17.94 11.60
C GLN A 239 -27.47 17.35 11.29
N GLU A 240 -28.34 18.14 10.66
CA GLU A 240 -29.68 17.70 10.25
C GLU A 240 -29.62 16.57 9.22
N LEU A 241 -28.77 16.71 8.19
CA LEU A 241 -28.60 15.66 7.17
C LEU A 241 -27.96 14.41 7.77
N TYR A 242 -26.96 14.58 8.66
CA TYR A 242 -26.31 13.46 9.33
C TYR A 242 -27.30 12.63 10.17
N GLU A 243 -28.19 13.29 10.93
CA GLU A 243 -29.23 12.61 11.71
C GLU A 243 -30.22 11.85 10.81
N LYS A 244 -30.62 12.44 9.67
CA LYS A 244 -31.47 11.75 8.67
C LYS A 244 -30.79 10.48 8.12
N ILE A 245 -29.50 10.55 7.83
CA ILE A 245 -28.71 9.40 7.35
C ILE A 245 -28.66 8.30 8.41
N LEU A 246 -28.33 8.65 9.66
CA LEU A 246 -28.28 7.68 10.76
C LEU A 246 -29.63 7.00 11.02
N ALA A 247 -30.76 7.72 10.86
CA ALA A 247 -32.09 7.17 11.05
C ALA A 247 -32.46 6.08 10.01
N VAL A 248 -31.89 6.16 8.80
CA VAL A 248 -32.20 5.24 7.69
C VAL A 248 -31.09 4.29 7.33
N GLN A 249 -30.00 4.26 8.09
CA GLN A 249 -28.79 3.49 7.75
C GLN A 249 -29.05 1.99 7.47
N ASN A 250 -29.99 1.38 8.18
CA ASN A 250 -30.34 -0.02 8.00
C ASN A 250 -31.32 -0.24 6.83
N GLU A 251 -32.16 0.76 6.52
CA GLU A 251 -33.10 0.71 5.41
C GLU A 251 -32.40 0.92 4.06
N CYS A 252 -31.39 1.79 4.04
CA CYS A 252 -30.68 2.20 2.83
C CYS A 252 -29.47 1.31 2.50
N TYR A 253 -29.09 0.39 3.37
CA TYR A 253 -28.02 -0.54 3.08
C TYR A 253 -28.33 -1.37 1.83
N GLY A 254 -27.48 -1.27 0.81
CA GLY A 254 -27.68 -1.96 -0.48
C GLY A 254 -28.76 -1.35 -1.38
N VAL A 255 -29.35 -0.19 -1.05
CA VAL A 255 -30.46 0.41 -1.79
C VAL A 255 -29.98 1.62 -2.61
N LYS A 256 -30.34 1.65 -3.91
CA LYS A 256 -29.95 2.71 -4.87
C LYS A 256 -31.04 3.75 -5.16
N ASP A 257 -32.29 3.51 -4.75
CA ASP A 257 -33.44 4.25 -5.21
C ASP A 257 -34.21 5.00 -4.13
N GLY A 258 -35.15 5.86 -4.54
CA GLY A 258 -36.07 6.57 -3.66
C GLY A 258 -35.40 7.46 -2.63
N LYS A 259 -35.86 7.41 -1.38
CA LYS A 259 -35.36 8.20 -0.25
C LYS A 259 -33.86 8.07 -0.03
N CYS A 260 -33.29 6.88 -0.27
CA CYS A 260 -31.85 6.63 -0.08
C CYS A 260 -31.03 7.40 -1.09
N LYS A 261 -31.48 7.43 -2.35
CA LYS A 261 -30.86 8.23 -3.40
C LYS A 261 -30.95 9.72 -3.12
N GLU A 262 -32.12 10.21 -2.71
CA GLU A 262 -32.33 11.64 -2.38
C GLU A 262 -31.38 12.10 -1.25
N LEU A 263 -31.15 11.24 -0.25
CA LEU A 263 -30.21 11.53 0.83
C LEU A 263 -28.75 11.51 0.33
N ALA A 264 -28.39 10.55 -0.52
CA ALA A 264 -27.07 10.49 -1.14
C ALA A 264 -26.79 11.72 -2.01
N ASP A 265 -27.77 12.14 -2.85
CA ASP A 265 -27.67 13.36 -3.66
C ASP A 265 -27.52 14.62 -2.75
N SER A 266 -28.22 14.64 -1.61
CA SER A 266 -28.07 15.74 -0.62
C SER A 266 -26.67 15.79 0.01
N VAL A 267 -26.07 14.62 0.29
CA VAL A 267 -24.69 14.55 0.78
C VAL A 267 -23.72 15.09 -0.26
N GLU A 268 -23.89 14.69 -1.54
CA GLU A 268 -23.03 15.17 -2.61
C GLU A 268 -23.09 16.69 -2.76
N VAL A 269 -24.28 17.27 -2.67
CA VAL A 269 -24.46 18.74 -2.71
C VAL A 269 -23.81 19.44 -1.53
N GLU A 270 -23.96 18.93 -0.30
CA GLU A 270 -23.34 19.56 0.88
C GLU A 270 -21.81 19.43 0.88
N VAL A 271 -21.26 18.31 0.38
CA VAL A 271 -19.82 18.03 0.38
C VAL A 271 -19.10 18.72 -0.79
N SER A 272 -19.68 18.68 -1.99
CA SER A 272 -19.01 19.10 -3.22
C SER A 272 -19.62 20.39 -3.82
N GLY A 273 -20.73 20.88 -3.29
CA GLY A 273 -21.49 21.96 -3.87
C GLY A 273 -22.33 21.49 -5.07
N THR A 274 -22.97 22.43 -5.73
CA THR A 274 -23.68 22.16 -6.99
C THR A 274 -22.69 22.01 -8.15
N GLU A 275 -23.14 21.49 -9.30
CA GLU A 275 -22.32 21.41 -10.51
C GLU A 275 -21.70 22.75 -10.91
N GLU A 276 -22.33 23.87 -10.57
CA GLU A 276 -21.87 25.23 -10.87
C GLU A 276 -20.76 25.71 -9.93
N ASP A 277 -20.74 25.21 -8.69
CA ASP A 277 -19.79 25.68 -7.64
C ASP A 277 -18.37 25.16 -7.87
N ASN A 278 -18.22 24.01 -8.52
CA ASN A 278 -16.93 23.38 -8.84
C ASN A 278 -15.99 23.28 -7.62
N ILE A 279 -16.55 23.08 -6.43
CA ILE A 279 -15.80 22.91 -5.18
C ILE A 279 -15.17 21.52 -5.17
N LYS A 280 -13.89 21.47 -4.84
CA LYS A 280 -13.15 20.21 -4.77
C LYS A 280 -12.45 20.09 -3.43
N PHE A 281 -12.62 18.95 -2.80
CA PHE A 281 -11.81 18.55 -1.69
C PHE A 281 -11.03 17.28 -2.06
N ASN A 282 -9.94 17.03 -1.36
CA ASN A 282 -9.16 15.83 -1.57
C ASN A 282 -9.72 14.67 -0.74
N PRO A 283 -10.38 13.67 -1.32
CA PRO A 283 -10.95 12.57 -0.56
C PRO A 283 -9.88 11.65 0.04
N TYR A 284 -8.67 11.64 -0.51
CA TYR A 284 -7.55 10.87 0.03
C TYR A 284 -6.98 11.48 1.30
N ASN A 285 -7.10 12.81 1.47
CA ASN A 285 -6.74 13.53 2.69
C ASN A 285 -7.55 14.81 2.74
N ILE A 286 -8.59 14.84 3.60
CA ILE A 286 -9.55 15.95 3.65
C ILE A 286 -8.94 17.31 4.03
N TYR A 287 -7.71 17.32 4.53
CA TYR A 287 -6.94 18.54 4.82
C TYR A 287 -5.88 18.84 3.76
N GLY A 288 -5.69 17.93 2.79
CA GLY A 288 -4.76 18.08 1.70
C GLY A 288 -5.32 18.90 0.53
N TYR A 289 -4.43 19.45 -0.27
CA TYR A 289 -4.84 20.08 -1.54
C TYR A 289 -5.32 19.03 -2.53
N CYS A 290 -6.35 19.36 -3.31
CA CYS A 290 -6.73 18.59 -4.49
C CYS A 290 -6.03 19.19 -5.72
N PHE A 291 -5.04 18.49 -6.23
CA PHE A 291 -4.35 18.87 -7.45
C PHE A 291 -5.10 18.30 -8.66
N THR A 292 -5.29 19.13 -9.68
CA THR A 292 -5.81 18.70 -10.98
C THR A 292 -4.82 19.09 -12.06
N TYR A 293 -4.45 18.15 -12.89
CA TYR A 293 -3.46 18.35 -13.93
C TYR A 293 -4.07 18.17 -15.32
N THR A 294 -3.59 18.95 -16.27
CA THR A 294 -3.85 18.73 -17.70
C THR A 294 -2.59 18.19 -18.36
N PRO A 295 -2.69 17.56 -19.56
CA PRO A 295 -1.54 17.09 -20.32
C PRO A 295 -0.49 18.18 -20.59
N GLU A 296 -0.89 19.44 -20.57
CA GLU A 296 -0.06 20.61 -20.88
C GLU A 296 0.53 21.26 -19.61
N GLY A 297 0.35 20.68 -18.44
CA GLY A 297 0.86 21.24 -17.17
C GLY A 297 0.06 22.42 -16.63
N SER A 298 -1.07 22.77 -17.24
CA SER A 298 -1.95 23.82 -16.74
C SER A 298 -3.00 23.24 -15.77
N ARG A 299 -3.33 24.00 -14.72
CA ARG A 299 -4.35 23.61 -13.75
C ARG A 299 -5.75 23.75 -14.38
N MET A 300 -6.45 22.63 -14.56
CA MET A 300 -7.87 22.66 -14.91
C MET A 300 -8.72 21.97 -13.87
N SER A 301 -9.92 22.49 -13.66
CA SER A 301 -10.91 21.94 -12.74
C SER A 301 -11.70 20.83 -13.43
N GLN A 302 -11.81 19.65 -12.80
CA GLN A 302 -12.67 18.58 -13.28
C GLN A 302 -13.78 18.25 -12.28
N LYS A 303 -14.94 17.86 -12.82
CA LYS A 303 -16.10 17.43 -12.05
C LYS A 303 -15.85 16.06 -11.41
N PHE A 304 -16.16 15.92 -10.13
CA PHE A 304 -16.17 14.63 -9.45
C PHE A 304 -17.51 13.92 -9.76
N GLY A 305 -17.44 12.79 -10.41
CA GLY A 305 -18.51 11.82 -10.47
C GLY A 305 -17.90 10.45 -10.14
N GLY A 306 -18.13 9.94 -8.95
CA GLY A 306 -17.69 8.62 -8.49
C GLY A 306 -16.18 8.46 -8.28
N MET A 307 -15.79 7.63 -7.31
CA MET A 307 -14.39 7.33 -6.95
C MET A 307 -13.52 6.70 -8.06
N ARG A 308 -14.03 6.53 -9.28
CA ARG A 308 -13.34 5.87 -10.41
C ARG A 308 -13.07 6.77 -11.60
N SER A 309 -13.26 8.08 -11.51
CA SER A 309 -12.94 8.98 -12.61
C SER A 309 -11.42 9.20 -12.68
N LEU A 310 -10.72 8.33 -13.41
CA LEU A 310 -9.39 8.65 -13.91
C LEU A 310 -9.49 9.91 -14.78
N ASN A 311 -8.54 10.81 -14.68
CA ASN A 311 -8.42 11.91 -15.63
C ASN A 311 -8.31 11.30 -17.04
N GLU A 312 -9.26 11.58 -17.92
CA GLU A 312 -9.34 10.94 -19.25
C GLU A 312 -8.06 11.08 -20.07
N ASP A 313 -7.26 12.13 -19.81
CA ASP A 313 -6.06 12.42 -20.57
C ASP A 313 -4.75 11.92 -19.91
N THR A 314 -4.72 11.70 -18.60
CA THR A 314 -3.45 11.44 -17.87
C THR A 314 -3.36 10.12 -17.13
N ASP A 315 -4.45 9.34 -16.97
CA ASP A 315 -4.49 8.13 -16.15
C ASP A 315 -4.09 8.35 -14.66
N ILE A 316 -4.21 9.58 -14.18
CA ILE A 316 -3.89 9.97 -12.81
C ILE A 316 -5.19 10.08 -12.01
N PRO A 317 -5.29 9.42 -10.85
CA PRO A 317 -6.43 9.60 -9.96
C PRO A 317 -6.61 11.08 -9.57
N PRO A 318 -7.85 11.55 -9.42
CA PRO A 318 -8.10 12.91 -8.98
C PRO A 318 -7.38 13.21 -7.66
N CYS A 319 -6.88 14.44 -7.51
CA CYS A 319 -6.15 14.91 -6.34
C CYS A 319 -4.80 14.22 -6.02
N ALA A 320 -4.42 13.17 -6.75
CA ALA A 320 -3.12 12.52 -6.57
C ALA A 320 -1.99 13.36 -7.17
N ASP A 321 -1.00 13.73 -6.35
CA ASP A 321 0.18 14.50 -6.80
C ASP A 321 1.28 13.58 -7.32
N VAL A 322 1.09 13.03 -8.50
CA VAL A 322 1.98 12.05 -9.13
C VAL A 322 2.36 12.39 -10.58
N GLN A 323 2.04 13.60 -11.06
CA GLN A 323 2.29 13.96 -12.46
C GLN A 323 3.78 13.92 -12.81
N GLY A 324 4.63 14.40 -11.94
CA GLY A 324 6.08 14.37 -12.18
C GLY A 324 6.60 12.92 -12.28
N LEU A 325 6.14 12.03 -11.41
CA LEU A 325 6.45 10.61 -11.47
C LEU A 325 5.96 9.98 -12.79
N TYR A 326 4.75 10.33 -13.22
CA TYR A 326 4.17 9.88 -14.48
C TYR A 326 5.05 10.21 -15.69
N HIS A 327 5.55 11.45 -15.79
CA HIS A 327 6.44 11.83 -16.87
C HIS A 327 7.81 11.19 -16.76
N HIS A 328 8.34 11.10 -15.55
CA HIS A 328 9.66 10.54 -15.29
C HIS A 328 9.75 9.05 -15.70
N LEU A 329 8.80 8.22 -15.26
CA LEU A 329 8.78 6.80 -15.60
C LEU A 329 8.50 6.50 -17.08
N ARG A 330 7.95 7.45 -17.82
CA ARG A 330 7.74 7.33 -19.27
C ARG A 330 8.95 7.71 -20.11
N SER A 331 9.97 8.34 -19.52
CA SER A 331 11.17 8.72 -20.26
C SER A 331 11.92 7.51 -20.78
N ALA A 332 12.51 7.62 -21.97
CA ALA A 332 13.25 6.51 -22.60
C ALA A 332 14.47 6.10 -21.76
N GLU A 333 15.14 7.05 -21.13
CA GLU A 333 16.32 6.82 -20.31
C GLU A 333 15.96 6.02 -19.06
N VAL A 334 14.89 6.40 -18.33
CA VAL A 334 14.41 5.68 -17.13
C VAL A 334 13.91 4.29 -17.50
N ARG A 335 13.17 4.14 -18.60
CA ARG A 335 12.75 2.81 -19.08
C ARG A 335 13.94 1.91 -19.37
N THR A 336 15.00 2.44 -19.97
CA THR A 336 16.24 1.69 -20.23
C THR A 336 16.92 1.30 -18.92
N LEU A 337 17.07 2.22 -17.99
CA LEU A 337 17.67 1.99 -16.68
C LEU A 337 16.93 0.89 -15.89
N LEU A 338 15.60 0.97 -15.87
CA LEU A 338 14.72 0.01 -15.18
C LEU A 338 14.48 -1.28 -15.99
N LYS A 339 15.17 -1.47 -17.13
CA LYS A 339 15.10 -2.67 -17.98
C LYS A 339 13.68 -3.00 -18.45
N ILE A 340 12.90 -1.95 -18.73
CA ILE A 340 11.51 -2.09 -19.16
C ILE A 340 11.47 -2.70 -20.57
N ARG A 341 10.77 -3.83 -20.68
CA ARG A 341 10.61 -4.57 -21.92
C ARG A 341 9.71 -3.84 -22.91
N THR A 342 9.91 -4.14 -24.20
CA THR A 342 9.17 -3.50 -25.31
C THR A 342 7.68 -3.87 -25.33
N GLU A 343 7.34 -5.03 -24.76
CA GLU A 343 5.98 -5.54 -24.63
C GLU A 343 5.14 -4.75 -23.61
N SER A 344 5.82 -4.05 -22.71
CA SER A 344 5.17 -3.26 -21.67
C SER A 344 4.56 -1.97 -22.23
N ALA A 345 3.36 -1.66 -21.79
CA ALA A 345 2.69 -0.40 -22.12
C ALA A 345 3.48 0.83 -21.61
N LYS A 346 3.02 2.01 -21.97
CA LYS A 346 3.45 3.24 -21.29
C LYS A 346 2.95 3.20 -19.86
N TRP A 347 3.83 3.54 -18.92
CA TRP A 347 3.46 3.53 -17.51
C TRP A 347 2.28 4.45 -17.22
N ALA A 348 1.37 3.98 -16.38
CA ALA A 348 0.27 4.74 -15.84
C ALA A 348 0.17 4.47 -14.34
N VAL A 349 -0.31 5.46 -13.58
CA VAL A 349 -0.52 5.31 -12.13
C VAL A 349 -1.51 4.19 -11.85
N CYS A 350 -2.64 4.21 -12.55
CA CYS A 350 -3.64 3.14 -12.51
C CYS A 350 -3.97 2.71 -13.95
N SER A 351 -4.07 1.41 -14.18
CA SER A 351 -4.26 0.84 -15.51
C SER A 351 -5.68 1.06 -16.04
N ARG A 352 -5.79 1.62 -17.24
CA ARG A 352 -7.06 1.66 -17.99
C ARG A 352 -7.31 0.38 -18.81
N THR A 353 -6.26 -0.40 -18.99
CA THR A 353 -6.30 -1.63 -19.78
C THR A 353 -6.45 -2.88 -18.93
N LEU A 354 -6.84 -2.71 -17.66
CA LEU A 354 -7.11 -3.81 -16.75
C LEU A 354 -8.22 -4.74 -17.28
N GLY A 355 -9.02 -4.24 -18.23
CA GLY A 355 -10.16 -4.98 -18.77
C GLY A 355 -11.30 -5.11 -17.75
N GLN A 356 -12.08 -6.17 -17.90
CA GLN A 356 -13.09 -6.50 -16.90
C GLN A 356 -12.40 -7.13 -15.70
N TYR A 357 -12.41 -6.43 -14.56
CA TYR A 357 -11.95 -6.95 -13.29
C TYR A 357 -13.12 -7.40 -12.43
N ASN A 358 -13.18 -8.68 -12.12
CA ASN A 358 -14.25 -9.28 -11.33
C ASN A 358 -13.88 -9.20 -9.84
N VAL A 359 -14.48 -8.25 -9.17
CA VAL A 359 -14.37 -8.07 -7.71
C VAL A 359 -15.16 -9.17 -7.00
N ASN A 360 -14.55 -9.79 -5.99
CA ASN A 360 -15.25 -10.74 -5.16
C ASN A 360 -16.30 -10.01 -4.29
N PRO A 361 -17.59 -10.30 -4.45
CA PRO A 361 -18.65 -9.61 -3.70
C PRO A 361 -18.62 -9.87 -2.19
N LYS A 362 -17.79 -10.80 -1.73
CA LYS A 362 -17.58 -11.08 -0.29
C LYS A 362 -16.42 -10.27 0.29
N GLY A 363 -15.74 -9.46 -0.52
CA GLY A 363 -14.49 -8.82 -0.08
C GLY A 363 -13.43 -9.82 0.35
N SER A 364 -12.64 -9.47 1.36
CA SER A 364 -11.61 -10.36 1.94
C SER A 364 -11.93 -10.79 3.38
N TYR A 365 -12.97 -10.27 3.99
CA TYR A 365 -13.34 -10.52 5.39
C TYR A 365 -13.36 -12.01 5.76
N TYR A 366 -13.93 -12.85 4.90
CA TYR A 366 -14.07 -14.30 5.14
C TYR A 366 -12.73 -15.07 5.22
N LEU A 367 -11.62 -14.45 4.82
CA LEU A 367 -10.29 -15.06 4.83
C LEU A 367 -9.57 -14.87 6.19
N TYR A 368 -9.94 -13.86 6.96
CA TYR A 368 -9.28 -13.53 8.22
C TYR A 368 -9.26 -14.67 9.24
N PRO A 369 -10.37 -15.46 9.42
CA PRO A 369 -10.34 -16.61 10.34
C PRO A 369 -9.27 -17.65 9.99
N LYS A 370 -9.07 -17.94 8.70
CA LYS A 370 -8.03 -18.88 8.23
C LYS A 370 -6.63 -18.31 8.44
N ILE A 371 -6.43 -17.04 8.18
CA ILE A 371 -5.14 -16.34 8.34
C ILE A 371 -4.73 -16.37 9.83
N LEU A 372 -5.60 -15.93 10.71
CA LEU A 372 -5.36 -15.92 12.17
C LEU A 372 -5.11 -17.33 12.73
N LYS A 373 -5.88 -18.34 12.28
CA LYS A 373 -5.66 -19.74 12.66
C LYS A 373 -4.27 -20.26 12.27
N ASN A 374 -3.67 -19.72 11.21
CA ASN A 374 -2.31 -20.06 10.79
C ASN A 374 -1.24 -19.19 11.47
N GLN A 375 -1.61 -18.44 12.52
CA GLN A 375 -0.70 -17.61 13.31
C GLN A 375 0.03 -16.52 12.51
N ILE A 376 -0.59 -16.05 11.43
CA ILE A 376 -0.12 -14.92 10.64
C ILE A 376 -0.71 -13.66 11.29
N ARG A 377 0.17 -12.81 11.85
CA ARG A 377 -0.23 -11.59 12.54
C ARG A 377 -0.77 -10.55 11.56
N ILE A 378 -1.73 -9.76 12.01
CA ILE A 378 -2.37 -8.73 11.18
C ILE A 378 -2.26 -7.38 11.88
N LEU A 379 -1.67 -6.40 11.19
CA LEU A 379 -1.76 -4.99 11.52
C LEU A 379 -2.73 -4.32 10.55
N LYS A 380 -3.83 -3.81 11.07
CA LYS A 380 -4.73 -2.90 10.36
C LYS A 380 -4.40 -1.49 10.79
N PHE A 381 -3.89 -0.66 9.89
CA PHE A 381 -3.61 0.74 10.18
C PHE A 381 -4.45 1.65 9.28
N SER A 382 -4.89 2.78 9.82
CA SER A 382 -5.82 3.66 9.11
C SER A 382 -5.52 5.11 9.43
N GLY A 383 -5.31 5.92 8.40
CA GLY A 383 -5.30 7.37 8.54
C GLY A 383 -6.69 7.88 8.91
N ASP A 384 -6.77 8.80 9.87
CA ASP A 384 -8.03 9.26 10.45
C ASP A 384 -8.72 10.37 9.64
N VAL A 385 -8.05 10.85 8.56
CA VAL A 385 -8.60 11.89 7.66
C VAL A 385 -8.76 11.40 6.20
N ASP A 386 -8.86 10.09 6.02
CA ASP A 386 -9.18 9.43 4.75
C ASP A 386 -10.70 9.31 4.57
N ALA A 387 -11.23 9.84 3.47
CA ALA A 387 -12.63 9.70 3.09
C ALA A 387 -12.87 8.60 2.04
N VAL A 388 -11.82 8.00 1.48
CA VAL A 388 -11.91 6.94 0.45
C VAL A 388 -12.22 5.59 1.09
N VAL A 389 -11.42 5.17 2.08
CA VAL A 389 -11.67 3.98 2.90
C VAL A 389 -11.61 4.41 4.38
N PRO A 390 -12.68 5.06 4.85
CA PRO A 390 -12.65 5.74 6.13
C PRO A 390 -12.56 4.76 7.31
N LEU A 391 -11.89 5.22 8.37
CA LEU A 391 -11.75 4.49 9.63
C LEU A 391 -13.08 3.97 10.18
N THR A 392 -14.19 4.66 9.90
CA THR A 392 -15.54 4.25 10.34
C THR A 392 -15.95 2.87 9.85
N GLY A 393 -15.60 2.51 8.63
CA GLY A 393 -15.81 1.18 8.06
C GLY A 393 -14.85 0.16 8.69
N THR A 394 -13.58 0.51 8.76
CA THR A 394 -12.56 -0.38 9.37
C THR A 394 -12.91 -0.74 10.81
N MET A 395 -13.32 0.22 11.63
CA MET A 395 -13.76 -0.07 13.01
C MET A 395 -15.00 -0.98 13.07
N PHE A 396 -15.92 -0.79 12.13
CA PHE A 396 -17.15 -1.60 12.08
C PHE A 396 -16.84 -3.09 11.86
N TRP A 397 -16.07 -3.43 10.84
CA TRP A 397 -15.80 -4.84 10.55
C TRP A 397 -14.79 -5.47 11.52
N VAL A 398 -13.85 -4.69 12.08
CA VAL A 398 -12.93 -5.20 13.12
C VAL A 398 -13.70 -5.58 14.39
N ASP A 399 -14.64 -4.74 14.84
CA ASP A 399 -15.52 -5.04 15.98
C ASP A 399 -16.38 -6.29 15.72
N LYS A 400 -16.90 -6.43 14.51
CA LYS A 400 -17.64 -7.63 14.07
C LYS A 400 -16.75 -8.88 14.13
N LEU A 401 -15.55 -8.83 13.55
CA LEU A 401 -14.60 -9.95 13.52
C LEU A 401 -14.18 -10.36 14.94
N GLN A 402 -13.87 -9.36 15.81
CA GLN A 402 -13.52 -9.62 17.20
C GLN A 402 -14.60 -10.39 17.94
N LYS A 403 -15.87 -9.99 17.74
CA LYS A 403 -17.03 -10.66 18.37
C LYS A 403 -17.25 -12.07 17.82
N GLU A 404 -17.21 -12.23 16.50
CA GLU A 404 -17.44 -13.52 15.83
C GLU A 404 -16.37 -14.57 16.20
N LEU A 405 -15.10 -14.16 16.24
CA LEU A 405 -13.99 -15.05 16.55
C LEU A 405 -13.64 -15.07 18.06
N GLN A 406 -14.29 -14.25 18.88
CA GLN A 406 -14.01 -14.09 20.31
C GLN A 406 -12.54 -13.76 20.58
N LEU A 407 -11.94 -12.88 19.74
CA LEU A 407 -10.55 -12.48 19.89
C LEU A 407 -10.35 -11.74 21.21
N ALA A 408 -9.45 -12.25 22.05
CA ALA A 408 -9.13 -11.62 23.32
C ALA A 408 -8.51 -10.24 23.09
N THR A 409 -8.98 -9.22 23.83
CA THR A 409 -8.32 -7.92 23.89
C THR A 409 -7.09 -8.05 24.77
N LEU A 410 -5.91 -7.97 24.19
CA LEU A 410 -4.63 -8.03 24.92
C LEU A 410 -4.30 -6.68 25.56
N LYS A 411 -4.51 -5.60 24.81
CA LYS A 411 -4.45 -4.23 25.33
C LYS A 411 -5.62 -3.42 24.77
N PRO A 412 -6.40 -2.72 25.62
CA PRO A 412 -7.56 -1.96 25.17
C PRO A 412 -7.15 -0.74 24.35
N TRP A 413 -8.14 -0.09 23.76
CA TRP A 413 -7.99 1.16 23.02
C TRP A 413 -7.27 2.22 23.85
N ARG A 414 -6.13 2.73 23.32
CA ARG A 414 -5.26 3.68 24.01
C ARG A 414 -4.51 4.54 23.00
N PRO A 415 -4.00 5.71 23.40
CA PRO A 415 -3.10 6.49 22.54
C PRO A 415 -1.77 5.76 22.34
N TRP A 416 -1.13 5.98 21.18
CA TRP A 416 0.24 5.63 20.94
C TRP A 416 1.05 6.85 20.52
N PHE A 417 2.38 6.79 20.67
CA PHE A 417 3.23 7.96 20.61
C PHE A 417 4.45 7.73 19.73
N VAL A 418 4.95 8.83 19.18
CA VAL A 418 6.26 8.91 18.52
C VAL A 418 7.17 9.84 19.31
N PRO A 419 8.50 9.66 19.21
CA PRO A 419 9.46 10.54 19.88
C PRO A 419 9.27 12.00 19.46
N PRO A 420 9.57 12.97 20.32
CA PRO A 420 9.48 14.38 19.99
C PRO A 420 10.60 14.78 19.02
N LYS A 421 10.35 15.79 18.20
CA LYS A 421 11.37 16.35 17.30
C LYS A 421 12.45 17.16 18.02
N ARG A 422 12.20 17.55 19.26
CA ARG A 422 13.14 18.24 20.13
C ARG A 422 13.17 17.54 21.49
N ASP A 423 14.35 17.29 22.03
CA ASP A 423 14.54 16.55 23.29
C ASP A 423 13.79 17.14 24.50
N VAL A 424 13.40 18.42 24.42
CA VAL A 424 12.68 19.12 25.49
C VAL A 424 11.17 18.95 25.39
N ASP A 425 10.66 18.42 24.30
CA ASP A 425 9.22 18.21 24.12
C ASP A 425 8.81 16.81 24.60
N PRO A 426 7.58 16.62 25.06
CA PRO A 426 7.06 15.29 25.35
C PRO A 426 6.85 14.48 24.08
N ASP A 427 6.74 13.15 24.21
CA ASP A 427 6.30 12.26 23.14
C ASP A 427 4.98 12.77 22.53
N GLN A 428 4.88 12.67 21.22
CA GLN A 428 3.75 13.19 20.47
C GLN A 428 2.70 12.12 20.22
N ASN A 429 1.45 12.41 20.50
CA ASN A 429 0.34 11.52 20.16
C ASN A 429 0.27 11.32 18.64
N ALA A 430 0.49 10.09 18.20
CA ALA A 430 0.48 9.69 16.80
C ALA A 430 -0.84 9.03 16.37
N GLY A 431 -1.73 8.74 17.31
CA GLY A 431 -3.01 8.10 17.06
C GLY A 431 -3.45 7.22 18.22
N TYR A 432 -4.24 6.21 17.90
CA TYR A 432 -4.78 5.25 18.88
C TYR A 432 -4.55 3.82 18.40
N VAL A 433 -4.49 2.90 19.35
CA VAL A 433 -4.22 1.48 19.08
C VAL A 433 -5.02 0.57 20.01
N MET A 434 -5.44 -0.57 19.49
CA MET A 434 -5.99 -1.70 20.23
C MET A 434 -5.31 -2.99 19.77
N ASP A 435 -4.77 -3.76 20.72
CA ASP A 435 -4.19 -5.06 20.43
C ASP A 435 -5.14 -6.18 20.85
N MET A 436 -5.40 -7.05 19.91
CA MET A 436 -6.18 -8.28 20.06
C MET A 436 -5.31 -9.48 19.73
N ASP A 437 -5.76 -10.68 20.07
CA ASP A 437 -5.03 -11.89 19.73
C ASP A 437 -4.90 -12.05 18.19
N GLY A 438 -3.69 -11.88 17.70
CA GLY A 438 -3.34 -11.94 16.27
C GLY A 438 -3.72 -10.74 15.41
N LEU A 439 -4.44 -9.74 15.93
CA LEU A 439 -4.89 -8.55 15.19
C LEU A 439 -4.66 -7.27 15.98
N THR A 440 -3.89 -6.34 15.42
CA THR A 440 -3.75 -4.97 15.93
C THR A 440 -4.50 -4.00 15.04
N LEU A 441 -5.35 -3.15 15.64
CA LEU A 441 -5.98 -2.00 14.99
C LEU A 441 -5.27 -0.72 15.41
N LEU A 442 -4.76 0.03 14.46
CA LEU A 442 -3.99 1.25 14.66
C LEU A 442 -4.59 2.40 13.85
N THR A 443 -4.74 3.57 14.46
CA THR A 443 -5.05 4.80 13.75
C THR A 443 -3.84 5.71 13.69
N ILE A 444 -3.71 6.48 12.61
CA ILE A 444 -2.64 7.46 12.45
C ILE A 444 -3.27 8.84 12.30
N ARG A 445 -2.97 9.70 13.28
CA ARG A 445 -3.53 11.05 13.37
C ARG A 445 -3.05 11.93 12.23
N ASN A 446 -4.00 12.61 11.56
CA ASN A 446 -3.76 13.50 10.41
C ASN A 446 -3.07 12.79 9.23
N ALA A 447 -3.23 11.50 9.11
CA ALA A 447 -2.90 10.77 7.89
C ALA A 447 -4.16 10.56 7.06
N GLY A 448 -4.05 10.70 5.76
CA GLY A 448 -5.08 10.32 4.82
C GLY A 448 -4.95 8.87 4.36
N HIS A 449 -5.33 8.62 3.12
CA HIS A 449 -5.38 7.30 2.50
C HIS A 449 -4.00 6.64 2.38
N MET A 450 -3.01 7.42 1.94
CA MET A 450 -1.62 6.98 1.76
C MET A 450 -0.83 7.35 3.03
N VAL A 451 -0.94 6.51 4.06
CA VAL A 451 -0.35 6.80 5.37
C VAL A 451 1.17 7.05 5.31
N PRO A 452 1.98 6.24 4.58
CA PRO A 452 3.42 6.49 4.54
C PRO A 452 3.79 7.76 3.76
N LEU A 453 2.93 8.28 2.88
CA LEU A 453 3.12 9.58 2.25
C LEU A 453 2.92 10.72 3.24
N ASP A 454 1.82 10.68 3.99
CA ASP A 454 1.40 11.78 4.87
C ASP A 454 2.17 11.79 6.20
N LYS A 455 2.54 10.61 6.70
CA LYS A 455 3.09 10.35 8.04
C LYS A 455 4.25 9.35 8.01
N ARG A 456 5.33 9.73 7.32
CA ARG A 456 6.52 8.88 7.09
C ARG A 456 7.19 8.42 8.38
N GLU A 457 7.38 9.33 9.35
CA GLU A 457 8.00 9.05 10.65
C GLU A 457 7.14 8.06 11.46
N GLU A 458 5.84 8.36 11.59
CA GLU A 458 4.91 7.50 12.27
C GLU A 458 4.84 6.12 11.60
N SER A 459 4.92 6.07 10.26
CA SER A 459 4.88 4.82 9.51
C SER A 459 6.13 3.95 9.73
N GLU A 460 7.30 4.56 9.84
CA GLU A 460 8.53 3.87 10.22
C GLU A 460 8.41 3.26 11.63
N VAL A 461 7.91 4.03 12.60
CA VAL A 461 7.79 3.61 14.00
C VAL A 461 6.83 2.44 14.13
N PHE A 462 5.62 2.55 13.58
CA PHE A 462 4.64 1.47 13.76
C PHE A 462 5.05 0.20 13.00
N MET A 463 5.65 0.35 11.82
CA MET A 463 6.05 -0.82 11.04
C MET A 463 7.21 -1.57 11.70
N LYS A 464 8.22 -0.88 12.26
CA LYS A 464 9.28 -1.50 13.05
C LYS A 464 8.72 -2.29 14.23
N LYS A 465 7.76 -1.72 14.98
CA LYS A 465 7.11 -2.41 16.10
C LYS A 465 6.39 -3.67 15.64
N PHE A 466 5.61 -3.57 14.57
CA PHE A 466 4.91 -4.72 14.02
C PHE A 466 5.85 -5.84 13.57
N LEU A 467 6.93 -5.52 12.88
CA LEU A 467 7.92 -6.52 12.44
C LEU A 467 8.59 -7.24 13.61
N ASN A 468 8.87 -6.52 14.70
CA ASN A 468 9.53 -7.05 15.89
C ASN A 468 8.57 -7.74 16.87
N ASP A 469 7.27 -7.78 16.58
CA ASP A 469 6.24 -8.27 17.51
C ASP A 469 6.18 -7.49 18.84
N GLU A 470 6.38 -6.18 18.75
CA GLU A 470 6.38 -5.28 19.89
C GLU A 470 5.01 -4.62 20.06
N PHE A 471 4.51 -4.58 21.29
CA PHE A 471 3.34 -3.78 21.61
C PHE A 471 3.64 -2.28 21.50
N PHE A 472 2.63 -1.53 21.11
CA PHE A 472 2.67 -0.07 21.24
C PHE A 472 2.58 0.31 22.72
N PRO A 473 3.40 1.26 23.18
CA PRO A 473 3.42 1.69 24.58
C PRO A 473 2.13 2.37 25.00
#